data_860105428a8b68f8ee669c992bb49b58
#
_entry.id   860105428a8b68f8ee669c992bb49b58
#
_cell.length_a   1.000
_cell.length_b   1.000
_cell.length_c   1.000
_cell.angle_alpha   90.00
_cell.angle_beta   90.00
_cell.angle_gamma   90.00
#
_symmetry.space_group_name_H-M   'P 1'
#
loop_
_entity.id
_entity.type
_entity.pdbx_description
1 polymer ?
#
loop_
_entity_poly.entity_id
_entity_poly.type
_entity_poly.pdbx_seq_one_letter_code
_entity_poly.pdbx_strand_id
1 'polypeptide(L)'
;MNVKELLQRYEAGETKFTGVSLSGVNLFGADLIGIVLNGADLHGATLIFAYLSRANLRKANLVGTRLSGANLNQAWLSGVNLNNADLHGASLQSADLRSANLTLASLLDANLMDADLRGANLSGADLTGACLRGANLREEKRMYTAKLRGAILQNVDLQGADLCGADLLKVNLRGANLRETNLREADLRGADLSGANLSSAFLTEVNLMGANLRGAMLKNVKLERAMLSEADLTGVNLQGAVMPDVRLNKAQVSGGNLSFARLNRADLSRTNLREANLSDSDLIEAYLARTNLMGANLSNANLTRAELSTTNLMGANLQGATMPDGRIHE
;
A
#
# COMPACT_ATOMS: atom_id res chain seq x y z
N MET A 1 40.24 -0.19 -6.56
CA MET A 1 40.23 -0.43 -8.04
C MET A 1 39.78 0.86 -8.71
N ASN A 2 40.40 1.27 -9.81
CA ASN A 2 39.91 2.40 -10.58
C ASN A 2 38.95 1.96 -11.70
N VAL A 3 38.17 2.90 -12.26
CA VAL A 3 37.13 2.61 -13.28
C VAL A 3 37.75 1.98 -14.53
N LYS A 4 38.87 2.50 -15.01
CA LYS A 4 39.53 1.99 -16.23
C LYS A 4 39.92 0.54 -16.07
N GLU A 5 40.55 0.19 -14.95
CA GLU A 5 40.94 -1.20 -14.61
C GLU A 5 39.72 -2.11 -14.54
N LEU A 6 38.64 -1.70 -13.86
CA LEU A 6 37.40 -2.46 -13.77
C LEU A 6 36.84 -2.78 -15.15
N LEU A 7 36.67 -1.75 -16.00
CA LEU A 7 36.08 -1.91 -17.33
C LEU A 7 36.94 -2.77 -18.24
N GLN A 8 38.27 -2.56 -18.25
CA GLN A 8 39.20 -3.39 -19.04
C GLN A 8 39.17 -4.86 -18.65
N ARG A 9 39.13 -5.17 -17.35
CA ARG A 9 39.02 -6.57 -16.86
C ARG A 9 37.65 -7.16 -17.18
N TYR A 10 36.58 -6.38 -17.06
CA TYR A 10 35.25 -6.84 -17.41
C TYR A 10 35.10 -7.09 -18.91
N GLU A 11 35.61 -6.21 -19.77
CA GLU A 11 35.66 -6.41 -21.23
C GLU A 11 36.50 -7.63 -21.63
N ALA A 12 37.53 -7.96 -20.85
CA ALA A 12 38.31 -9.19 -21.02
C ALA A 12 37.61 -10.46 -20.55
N GLY A 13 36.33 -10.36 -20.09
CA GLY A 13 35.48 -11.48 -19.68
C GLY A 13 35.54 -11.81 -18.18
N GLU A 14 36.25 -11.02 -17.37
CA GLU A 14 36.20 -11.20 -15.93
C GLU A 14 34.90 -10.58 -15.37
N THR A 15 34.09 -11.38 -14.70
CA THR A 15 32.82 -10.92 -14.15
C THR A 15 32.81 -10.80 -12.63
N LYS A 16 33.79 -11.34 -11.91
CA LYS A 16 33.80 -11.47 -10.45
C LYS A 16 34.64 -10.37 -9.78
N PHE A 17 33.97 -9.38 -9.18
CA PHE A 17 34.60 -8.25 -8.47
C PHE A 17 34.03 -8.15 -7.04
N THR A 18 34.05 -9.29 -6.33
CA THR A 18 33.50 -9.36 -4.96
C THR A 18 34.30 -8.52 -3.98
N GLY A 19 33.65 -7.72 -3.15
CA GLY A 19 34.27 -6.94 -2.08
C GLY A 19 35.17 -5.80 -2.54
N VAL A 20 35.17 -5.46 -3.82
CA VAL A 20 36.01 -4.35 -4.33
C VAL A 20 35.52 -3.01 -3.80
N SER A 21 36.47 -2.07 -3.61
CA SER A 21 36.15 -0.67 -3.31
C SER A 21 36.07 0.13 -4.61
N LEU A 22 34.87 0.67 -4.85
CA LEU A 22 34.49 1.53 -5.99
C LEU A 22 33.75 2.77 -5.47
N SER A 23 34.09 3.23 -4.26
CA SER A 23 33.49 4.41 -3.65
C SER A 23 33.75 5.66 -4.49
N GLY A 24 32.68 6.45 -4.73
CA GLY A 24 32.75 7.72 -5.47
C GLY A 24 33.12 7.62 -6.95
N VAL A 25 33.24 6.41 -7.52
CA VAL A 25 33.61 6.23 -8.92
C VAL A 25 32.51 6.69 -9.89
N ASN A 26 32.91 7.10 -11.08
CA ASN A 26 31.97 7.43 -12.16
C ASN A 26 31.87 6.27 -13.16
N LEU A 27 30.73 5.56 -13.14
CA LEU A 27 30.33 4.48 -14.03
C LEU A 27 29.08 4.85 -14.83
N PHE A 28 28.96 6.13 -15.20
CA PHE A 28 27.85 6.64 -16.02
C PHE A 28 27.74 5.83 -17.33
N GLY A 29 26.55 5.28 -17.60
CA GLY A 29 26.27 4.51 -18.81
C GLY A 29 27.08 3.23 -18.99
N ALA A 30 27.83 2.78 -17.97
CA ALA A 30 28.66 1.59 -18.09
C ALA A 30 27.83 0.33 -18.33
N ASP A 31 28.28 -0.52 -19.27
CA ASP A 31 27.72 -1.86 -19.47
C ASP A 31 28.37 -2.84 -18.49
N LEU A 32 27.58 -3.28 -17.51
CA LEU A 32 28.00 -4.16 -16.41
C LEU A 32 26.97 -5.28 -16.20
N ILE A 33 26.35 -5.75 -17.28
CA ILE A 33 25.33 -6.80 -17.27
C ILE A 33 25.90 -8.09 -16.66
N GLY A 34 25.27 -8.59 -15.59
CA GLY A 34 25.68 -9.83 -14.92
C GLY A 34 26.98 -9.72 -14.10
N ILE A 35 27.52 -8.53 -13.90
CA ILE A 35 28.70 -8.33 -13.06
C ILE A 35 28.44 -8.80 -11.62
N VAL A 36 29.46 -9.37 -10.98
CA VAL A 36 29.40 -9.83 -9.59
C VAL A 36 30.14 -8.83 -8.70
N LEU A 37 29.39 -8.00 -8.01
CA LEU A 37 29.84 -6.96 -7.08
C LEU A 37 29.36 -7.26 -5.65
N ASN A 38 29.21 -8.53 -5.31
CA ASN A 38 28.75 -8.97 -4.02
C ASN A 38 29.63 -8.39 -2.90
N GLY A 39 29.01 -7.69 -1.93
CA GLY A 39 29.71 -7.03 -0.84
C GLY A 39 30.66 -5.89 -1.25
N ALA A 40 30.61 -5.42 -2.50
CA ALA A 40 31.42 -4.29 -2.96
C ALA A 40 31.00 -2.97 -2.29
N ASP A 41 31.93 -2.05 -2.16
CA ASP A 41 31.68 -0.67 -1.71
C ASP A 41 31.54 0.27 -2.91
N LEU A 42 30.32 0.74 -3.16
CA LEU A 42 29.93 1.67 -4.22
C LEU A 42 29.38 2.98 -3.62
N HIS A 43 29.69 3.28 -2.34
CA HIS A 43 29.20 4.47 -1.67
C HIS A 43 29.45 5.73 -2.51
N GLY A 44 28.41 6.53 -2.75
CA GLY A 44 28.47 7.77 -3.51
C GLY A 44 28.88 7.62 -4.98
N ALA A 45 28.96 6.40 -5.52
CA ALA A 45 29.29 6.19 -6.92
C ALA A 45 28.19 6.72 -7.86
N THR A 46 28.57 7.06 -9.08
CA THR A 46 27.64 7.46 -10.16
C THR A 46 27.45 6.28 -11.12
N LEU A 47 26.24 5.74 -11.13
CA LEU A 47 25.77 4.63 -11.99
C LEU A 47 24.56 5.05 -12.81
N ILE A 48 24.41 6.35 -13.08
CA ILE A 48 23.31 6.91 -13.87
C ILE A 48 23.33 6.25 -15.25
N PHE A 49 22.17 5.72 -15.69
CA PHE A 49 21.97 4.96 -16.95
C PHE A 49 22.86 3.74 -17.11
N ALA A 50 23.51 3.24 -16.06
CA ALA A 50 24.30 2.01 -16.16
C ALA A 50 23.42 0.79 -16.44
N TYR A 51 23.96 -0.17 -17.19
CA TYR A 51 23.33 -1.46 -17.47
C TYR A 51 23.81 -2.48 -16.44
N LEU A 52 22.96 -2.78 -15.46
CA LEU A 52 23.22 -3.67 -14.33
C LEU A 52 22.26 -4.85 -14.30
N SER A 53 21.62 -5.16 -15.44
CA SER A 53 20.68 -6.29 -15.49
C SER A 53 21.37 -7.58 -15.04
N ARG A 54 20.69 -8.35 -14.16
CA ARG A 54 21.22 -9.59 -13.56
C ARG A 54 22.53 -9.43 -12.77
N ALA A 55 22.95 -8.21 -12.46
CA ALA A 55 24.12 -7.97 -11.63
C ALA A 55 23.92 -8.56 -10.23
N ASN A 56 24.97 -9.12 -9.63
CA ASN A 56 24.98 -9.57 -8.25
C ASN A 56 25.55 -8.48 -7.34
N LEU A 57 24.67 -7.74 -6.69
CA LEU A 57 24.99 -6.65 -5.75
C LEU A 57 24.58 -7.02 -4.31
N ARG A 58 24.46 -8.31 -4.00
CA ARG A 58 24.09 -8.77 -2.66
C ARG A 58 25.02 -8.19 -1.60
N LYS A 59 24.41 -7.63 -0.54
CA LYS A 59 25.14 -7.01 0.59
C LYS A 59 26.12 -5.92 0.19
N ALA A 60 26.06 -5.38 -1.03
CA ALA A 60 26.88 -4.25 -1.44
C ALA A 60 26.48 -2.97 -0.70
N ASN A 61 27.41 -2.04 -0.52
CA ASN A 61 27.17 -0.72 0.02
C ASN A 61 26.95 0.28 -1.13
N LEU A 62 25.71 0.70 -1.34
CA LEU A 62 25.29 1.69 -2.33
C LEU A 62 24.71 2.94 -1.67
N VAL A 63 25.13 3.27 -0.45
CA VAL A 63 24.67 4.48 0.26
C VAL A 63 24.97 5.73 -0.57
N GLY A 64 23.93 6.57 -0.80
CA GLY A 64 24.06 7.81 -1.57
C GLY A 64 24.48 7.63 -3.02
N THR A 65 24.39 6.42 -3.58
CA THR A 65 24.71 6.14 -4.98
C THR A 65 23.69 6.75 -5.91
N ARG A 66 24.14 7.30 -7.04
CA ARG A 66 23.29 7.84 -8.10
C ARG A 66 23.02 6.77 -9.15
N LEU A 67 21.79 6.26 -9.18
CA LEU A 67 21.31 5.18 -10.03
C LEU A 67 20.15 5.62 -10.95
N SER A 68 19.98 6.95 -11.14
CA SER A 68 18.88 7.47 -11.94
C SER A 68 18.90 6.85 -13.34
N GLY A 69 17.75 6.29 -13.79
CA GLY A 69 17.60 5.63 -15.09
C GLY A 69 18.42 4.35 -15.27
N ALA A 70 19.09 3.83 -14.24
CA ALA A 70 19.85 2.59 -14.34
C ALA A 70 18.93 1.38 -14.58
N ASN A 71 19.43 0.39 -15.33
CA ASN A 71 18.75 -0.87 -15.57
C ASN A 71 19.26 -1.95 -14.61
N LEU A 72 18.49 -2.24 -13.57
CA LEU A 72 18.74 -3.25 -12.54
C LEU A 72 17.77 -4.44 -12.66
N ASN A 73 17.20 -4.68 -13.85
CA ASN A 73 16.23 -5.75 -14.03
C ASN A 73 16.85 -7.11 -13.67
N GLN A 74 16.09 -7.90 -12.88
CA GLN A 74 16.50 -9.21 -12.40
C GLN A 74 17.82 -9.19 -11.59
N ALA A 75 18.26 -8.03 -11.10
CA ALA A 75 19.46 -7.92 -10.28
C ALA A 75 19.25 -8.58 -8.90
N TRP A 76 20.32 -9.13 -8.35
CA TRP A 76 20.36 -9.71 -7.02
C TRP A 76 20.84 -8.65 -6.02
N LEU A 77 19.89 -8.04 -5.32
CA LEU A 77 20.08 -6.91 -4.41
C LEU A 77 19.77 -7.28 -2.95
N SER A 78 19.68 -8.57 -2.62
CA SER A 78 19.29 -8.96 -1.27
C SER A 78 20.32 -8.49 -0.23
N GLY A 79 19.79 -7.81 0.81
CA GLY A 79 20.59 -7.20 1.88
C GLY A 79 21.47 -6.02 1.43
N VAL A 80 21.26 -5.47 0.26
CA VAL A 80 21.98 -4.27 -0.23
C VAL A 80 21.65 -3.06 0.65
N ASN A 81 22.60 -2.15 0.83
CA ASN A 81 22.38 -0.89 1.49
C ASN A 81 22.26 0.24 0.44
N LEU A 82 21.03 0.65 0.17
CA LEU A 82 20.65 1.75 -0.74
C LEU A 82 20.16 2.99 0.04
N ASN A 83 20.56 3.13 1.30
CA ASN A 83 20.14 4.29 2.09
C ASN A 83 20.49 5.59 1.36
N ASN A 84 19.51 6.49 1.25
CA ASN A 84 19.67 7.79 0.58
C ASN A 84 20.17 7.69 -0.88
N ALA A 85 19.98 6.55 -1.57
CA ALA A 85 20.33 6.40 -2.97
C ALA A 85 19.28 7.07 -3.89
N ASP A 86 19.73 7.56 -5.05
CA ASP A 86 18.86 8.10 -6.09
C ASP A 86 18.62 7.06 -7.19
N LEU A 87 17.40 6.51 -7.21
CA LEU A 87 16.92 5.50 -8.16
C LEU A 87 15.80 6.06 -9.06
N HIS A 88 15.72 7.40 -9.22
CA HIS A 88 14.70 8.04 -10.07
C HIS A 88 14.66 7.38 -11.46
N GLY A 89 13.50 6.91 -11.90
CA GLY A 89 13.30 6.27 -13.20
C GLY A 89 14.10 4.99 -13.41
N ALA A 90 14.73 4.44 -12.37
CA ALA A 90 15.46 3.17 -12.49
C ALA A 90 14.51 1.99 -12.75
N SER A 91 14.98 1.00 -13.51
CA SER A 91 14.25 -0.23 -13.74
C SER A 91 14.79 -1.35 -12.85
N LEU A 92 13.93 -1.86 -11.95
CA LEU A 92 14.20 -2.94 -11.00
C LEU A 92 13.22 -4.10 -11.18
N GLN A 93 12.69 -4.27 -12.39
CA GLN A 93 11.70 -5.31 -12.66
C GLN A 93 12.25 -6.69 -12.28
N SER A 94 11.47 -7.44 -11.51
CA SER A 94 11.82 -8.78 -11.01
C SER A 94 13.14 -8.83 -10.22
N ALA A 95 13.60 -7.72 -9.64
CA ALA A 95 14.79 -7.67 -8.80
C ALA A 95 14.56 -8.33 -7.44
N ASP A 96 15.57 -8.99 -6.89
CA ASP A 96 15.59 -9.53 -5.52
C ASP A 96 16.08 -8.45 -4.55
N LEU A 97 15.17 -7.73 -3.93
CA LEU A 97 15.42 -6.67 -2.94
C LEU A 97 15.15 -7.13 -1.49
N ARG A 98 15.12 -8.43 -1.25
CA ARG A 98 14.83 -8.96 0.09
C ARG A 98 15.79 -8.42 1.13
N SER A 99 15.24 -7.93 2.24
CA SER A 99 15.99 -7.31 3.33
C SER A 99 16.89 -6.15 2.91
N ALA A 100 16.65 -5.52 1.76
CA ALA A 100 17.37 -4.33 1.32
C ALA A 100 17.05 -3.13 2.24
N ASN A 101 18.04 -2.27 2.47
CA ASN A 101 17.84 -1.00 3.14
C ASN A 101 17.68 0.12 2.11
N LEU A 102 16.44 0.56 1.90
CA LEU A 102 16.04 1.65 0.99
C LEU A 102 15.59 2.89 1.78
N THR A 103 15.98 3.01 3.05
CA THR A 103 15.56 4.14 3.90
C THR A 103 15.97 5.46 3.25
N LEU A 104 15.01 6.40 3.13
CA LEU A 104 15.18 7.72 2.52
C LEU A 104 15.66 7.69 1.05
N ALA A 105 15.57 6.56 0.36
CA ALA A 105 15.92 6.49 -1.06
C ALA A 105 14.85 7.21 -1.91
N SER A 106 15.28 7.80 -3.02
CA SER A 106 14.39 8.32 -4.06
C SER A 106 14.15 7.23 -5.11
N LEU A 107 12.88 6.81 -5.24
CA LEU A 107 12.41 5.82 -6.21
C LEU A 107 11.32 6.44 -7.10
N LEU A 108 11.38 7.78 -7.30
CA LEU A 108 10.44 8.51 -8.15
C LEU A 108 10.36 7.83 -9.52
N ASP A 109 9.13 7.52 -9.97
CA ASP A 109 8.85 6.90 -11.27
C ASP A 109 9.65 5.60 -11.56
N ALA A 110 10.21 4.96 -10.53
CA ALA A 110 10.95 3.71 -10.69
C ALA A 110 10.01 2.55 -11.04
N ASN A 111 10.52 1.58 -11.83
CA ASN A 111 9.81 0.35 -12.15
C ASN A 111 10.27 -0.80 -11.27
N LEU A 112 9.45 -1.19 -10.29
CA LEU A 112 9.66 -2.33 -9.39
C LEU A 112 8.63 -3.46 -9.66
N MET A 113 8.10 -3.56 -10.89
CA MET A 113 7.14 -4.60 -11.24
C MET A 113 7.70 -5.98 -10.90
N ASP A 114 6.88 -6.82 -10.21
CA ASP A 114 7.24 -8.17 -9.80
C ASP A 114 8.51 -8.28 -8.92
N ALA A 115 8.99 -7.17 -8.33
CA ALA A 115 10.15 -7.18 -7.45
C ALA A 115 9.83 -7.89 -6.12
N ASP A 116 10.83 -8.58 -5.55
CA ASP A 116 10.74 -9.19 -4.22
C ASP A 116 11.32 -8.24 -3.16
N LEU A 117 10.44 -7.57 -2.41
CA LEU A 117 10.76 -6.57 -1.38
C LEU A 117 10.52 -7.11 0.04
N ARG A 118 10.40 -8.43 0.23
CA ARG A 118 10.15 -9.02 1.55
C ARG A 118 11.23 -8.62 2.56
N GLY A 119 10.79 -8.08 3.69
CA GLY A 119 11.69 -7.58 4.73
C GLY A 119 12.50 -6.34 4.38
N ALA A 120 12.27 -5.72 3.23
CA ALA A 120 12.93 -4.47 2.86
C ALA A 120 12.49 -3.31 3.77
N ASN A 121 13.40 -2.37 4.00
CA ASN A 121 13.12 -1.15 4.74
C ASN A 121 13.09 0.06 3.78
N LEU A 122 11.86 0.53 3.51
CA LEU A 122 11.57 1.71 2.69
C LEU A 122 11.10 2.90 3.55
N SER A 123 11.41 2.91 4.84
CA SER A 123 10.95 3.99 5.74
C SER A 123 11.43 5.36 5.23
N GLY A 124 10.48 6.29 5.05
CA GLY A 124 10.74 7.63 4.52
C GLY A 124 11.20 7.69 3.06
N ALA A 125 11.19 6.59 2.32
CA ALA A 125 11.51 6.59 0.89
C ALA A 125 10.42 7.31 0.08
N ASP A 126 10.80 7.90 -1.05
CA ASP A 126 9.87 8.52 -2.00
C ASP A 126 9.70 7.60 -3.22
N LEU A 127 8.49 7.02 -3.35
CA LEU A 127 8.06 6.15 -4.44
C LEU A 127 6.95 6.81 -5.28
N THR A 128 6.87 8.14 -5.27
CA THR A 128 5.84 8.86 -6.04
C THR A 128 5.88 8.43 -7.51
N GLY A 129 4.74 8.03 -8.06
CA GLY A 129 4.61 7.59 -9.45
C GLY A 129 5.23 6.22 -9.77
N ALA A 130 5.89 5.55 -8.82
CA ALA A 130 6.54 4.27 -9.09
C ALA A 130 5.53 3.16 -9.45
N CYS A 131 6.00 2.17 -10.22
CA CYS A 131 5.23 0.98 -10.55
C CYS A 131 5.70 -0.21 -9.70
N LEU A 132 4.83 -0.70 -8.80
CA LEU A 132 5.04 -1.88 -7.96
C LEU A 132 4.00 -2.98 -8.25
N ARG A 133 3.51 -3.05 -9.48
CA ARG A 133 2.51 -4.07 -9.86
C ARG A 133 3.07 -5.46 -9.61
N GLY A 134 2.28 -6.29 -8.92
CA GLY A 134 2.68 -7.66 -8.59
C GLY A 134 3.87 -7.78 -7.62
N ALA A 135 4.41 -6.65 -7.11
CA ALA A 135 5.53 -6.70 -6.17
C ALA A 135 5.15 -7.42 -4.87
N ASN A 136 6.12 -8.11 -4.28
CA ASN A 136 5.95 -8.88 -3.06
C ASN A 136 6.59 -8.14 -1.87
N LEU A 137 5.75 -7.55 -1.01
CA LEU A 137 6.14 -6.83 0.20
C LEU A 137 5.60 -7.52 1.48
N ARG A 138 5.10 -8.74 1.35
CA ARG A 138 4.44 -9.44 2.46
C ARG A 138 5.39 -9.73 3.62
N GLU A 139 4.83 -9.92 4.79
CA GLU A 139 5.55 -10.46 5.94
C GLU A 139 6.01 -11.91 5.69
N GLU A 140 7.30 -12.19 5.93
CA GLU A 140 7.87 -13.55 5.84
C GLU A 140 8.27 -14.09 7.21
N LYS A 141 7.44 -14.20 8.18
CA LYS A 141 7.65 -14.43 9.61
C LYS A 141 7.63 -13.08 10.34
N ARG A 142 7.01 -13.00 11.49
CA ARG A 142 6.79 -11.78 12.31
C ARG A 142 7.98 -10.81 12.46
N MET A 143 9.16 -11.16 11.96
CA MET A 143 10.39 -10.35 12.05
C MET A 143 10.84 -9.73 10.72
N TYR A 144 10.24 -10.10 9.60
CA TYR A 144 10.69 -9.67 8.26
C TYR A 144 9.56 -9.00 7.46
N THR A 145 8.83 -8.09 8.10
CA THR A 145 7.80 -7.26 7.45
C THR A 145 8.48 -6.17 6.64
N ALA A 146 8.01 -5.93 5.42
CA ALA A 146 8.39 -4.72 4.68
C ALA A 146 7.96 -3.49 5.49
N LYS A 147 8.89 -2.54 5.67
CA LYS A 147 8.67 -1.32 6.44
C LYS A 147 8.55 -0.15 5.49
N LEU A 148 7.36 0.46 5.45
CA LEU A 148 7.08 1.64 4.61
C LEU A 148 6.65 2.83 5.47
N ARG A 149 6.97 2.82 6.75
CA ARG A 149 6.56 3.85 7.70
C ARG A 149 6.96 5.24 7.22
N GLY A 150 5.98 6.13 7.04
CA GLY A 150 6.20 7.49 6.57
C GLY A 150 6.72 7.60 5.14
N ALA A 151 6.69 6.53 4.35
CA ALA A 151 7.05 6.59 2.94
C ALA A 151 6.01 7.39 2.13
N ILE A 152 6.44 7.97 1.01
CA ILE A 152 5.60 8.69 0.05
C ILE A 152 5.33 7.75 -1.12
N LEU A 153 4.08 7.31 -1.28
CA LEU A 153 3.60 6.43 -2.34
C LEU A 153 2.46 7.11 -3.14
N GLN A 154 2.54 8.42 -3.28
CA GLN A 154 1.53 9.19 -4.01
C GLN A 154 1.48 8.74 -5.47
N ASN A 155 0.26 8.46 -5.98
CA ASN A 155 0.02 7.99 -7.36
C ASN A 155 0.79 6.71 -7.73
N VAL A 156 1.26 5.94 -6.77
CA VAL A 156 1.93 4.65 -7.00
C VAL A 156 0.97 3.64 -7.61
N ASP A 157 1.46 2.78 -8.50
CA ASP A 157 0.71 1.63 -9.00
C ASP A 157 1.11 0.36 -8.25
N LEU A 158 0.26 -0.08 -7.33
CA LEU A 158 0.39 -1.29 -6.51
C LEU A 158 -0.61 -2.38 -6.91
N GLN A 159 -1.18 -2.31 -8.12
CA GLN A 159 -2.18 -3.30 -8.53
C GLN A 159 -1.65 -4.73 -8.39
N GLY A 160 -2.41 -5.57 -7.67
CA GLY A 160 -2.08 -6.98 -7.45
C GLY A 160 -0.84 -7.22 -6.58
N ALA A 161 -0.25 -6.18 -5.98
CA ALA A 161 0.88 -6.35 -5.07
C ALA A 161 0.46 -7.07 -3.77
N ASP A 162 1.41 -7.76 -3.14
CA ASP A 162 1.19 -8.43 -1.84
C ASP A 162 1.86 -7.63 -0.72
N LEU A 163 1.03 -6.96 0.09
CA LEU A 163 1.40 -6.16 1.27
C LEU A 163 0.84 -6.78 2.56
N CYS A 164 0.58 -8.08 2.57
CA CYS A 164 0.05 -8.75 3.76
C CYS A 164 0.98 -8.54 4.97
N GLY A 165 0.44 -8.04 6.08
CA GLY A 165 1.18 -7.73 7.30
C GLY A 165 2.17 -6.56 7.20
N ALA A 166 2.19 -5.78 6.12
CA ALA A 166 3.14 -4.67 5.95
C ALA A 166 2.94 -3.54 6.96
N ASP A 167 4.04 -2.91 7.41
CA ASP A 167 4.02 -1.69 8.23
C ASP A 167 3.93 -0.45 7.34
N LEU A 168 2.70 0.05 7.18
CA LEU A 168 2.30 1.21 6.38
C LEU A 168 1.87 2.39 7.26
N LEU A 169 2.35 2.45 8.51
CA LEU A 169 1.98 3.50 9.45
C LEU A 169 2.30 4.89 8.88
N LYS A 170 1.26 5.76 8.82
CA LYS A 170 1.34 7.14 8.32
C LYS A 170 1.92 7.27 6.90
N VAL A 171 1.76 6.26 6.07
CA VAL A 171 2.15 6.29 4.66
C VAL A 171 1.26 7.26 3.87
N ASN A 172 1.84 7.92 2.87
CA ASN A 172 1.07 8.72 1.91
C ASN A 172 0.78 7.89 0.64
N LEU A 173 -0.47 7.40 0.51
CA LEU A 173 -0.99 6.63 -0.62
C LEU A 173 -2.03 7.41 -1.43
N ARG A 174 -1.97 8.74 -1.38
CA ARG A 174 -2.92 9.61 -2.09
C ARG A 174 -2.94 9.30 -3.57
N GLY A 175 -4.14 9.04 -4.13
CA GLY A 175 -4.33 8.74 -5.54
C GLY A 175 -3.72 7.41 -6.01
N ALA A 176 -3.20 6.58 -5.11
CA ALA A 176 -2.59 5.29 -5.45
C ALA A 176 -3.58 4.32 -6.09
N ASN A 177 -3.08 3.49 -7.03
CA ASN A 177 -3.81 2.35 -7.56
C ASN A 177 -3.50 1.11 -6.72
N LEU A 178 -4.45 0.74 -5.86
CA LEU A 178 -4.39 -0.42 -4.95
C LEU A 178 -5.40 -1.51 -5.35
N ARG A 179 -5.81 -1.55 -6.62
CA ARG A 179 -6.77 -2.56 -7.09
C ARG A 179 -6.21 -3.97 -6.88
N GLU A 180 -7.07 -4.86 -6.38
CA GLU A 180 -6.72 -6.28 -6.20
C GLU A 180 -5.50 -6.51 -5.29
N THR A 181 -5.02 -5.48 -4.59
CA THR A 181 -3.88 -5.55 -3.67
C THR A 181 -4.24 -6.39 -2.45
N ASN A 182 -3.31 -7.21 -1.97
CA ASN A 182 -3.44 -7.93 -0.71
C ASN A 182 -2.88 -7.07 0.45
N LEU A 183 -3.77 -6.48 1.26
CA LEU A 183 -3.46 -5.65 2.43
C LEU A 183 -3.94 -6.31 3.74
N ARG A 184 -4.15 -7.63 3.75
CA ARG A 184 -4.59 -8.34 4.95
C ARG A 184 -3.62 -8.08 6.10
N GLU A 185 -4.18 -7.83 7.29
CA GLU A 185 -3.40 -7.63 8.52
C GLU A 185 -2.38 -6.46 8.47
N ALA A 186 -2.36 -5.66 7.39
CA ALA A 186 -1.46 -4.51 7.27
C ALA A 186 -1.82 -3.40 8.27
N ASP A 187 -0.80 -2.65 8.73
CA ASP A 187 -0.96 -1.50 9.62
C ASP A 187 -0.93 -0.19 8.82
N LEU A 188 -2.11 0.36 8.53
CA LEU A 188 -2.35 1.61 7.79
C LEU A 188 -2.82 2.75 8.73
N ARG A 189 -2.54 2.68 10.03
CA ARG A 189 -2.98 3.72 10.97
C ARG A 189 -2.47 5.10 10.57
N GLY A 190 -3.41 6.06 10.49
CA GLY A 190 -3.12 7.44 10.12
C GLY A 190 -2.56 7.61 8.70
N ALA A 191 -2.68 6.62 7.83
CA ALA A 191 -2.29 6.72 6.42
C ALA A 191 -3.20 7.68 5.65
N ASP A 192 -2.68 8.33 4.62
CA ASP A 192 -3.47 9.11 3.66
C ASP A 192 -3.73 8.29 2.39
N LEU A 193 -4.97 7.83 2.23
CA LEU A 193 -5.49 7.08 1.09
C LEU A 193 -6.51 7.91 0.29
N SER A 194 -6.50 9.24 0.46
CA SER A 194 -7.48 10.10 -0.21
C SER A 194 -7.42 9.94 -1.73
N GLY A 195 -8.58 9.70 -2.34
CA GLY A 195 -8.72 9.46 -3.77
C GLY A 195 -8.08 8.16 -4.29
N ALA A 196 -7.55 7.29 -3.42
CA ALA A 196 -6.97 6.01 -3.83
C ALA A 196 -8.02 5.04 -4.36
N ASN A 197 -7.60 4.14 -5.26
CA ASN A 197 -8.45 3.08 -5.80
C ASN A 197 -8.10 1.73 -5.18
N LEU A 198 -8.93 1.27 -4.23
CA LEU A 198 -8.82 -0.02 -3.55
C LEU A 198 -9.89 -1.03 -4.04
N SER A 199 -10.47 -0.82 -5.23
CA SER A 199 -11.53 -1.70 -5.73
C SER A 199 -11.04 -3.15 -5.79
N SER A 200 -11.85 -4.07 -5.26
CA SER A 200 -11.56 -5.50 -5.17
C SER A 200 -10.32 -5.87 -4.35
N ALA A 201 -9.76 -4.95 -3.57
CA ALA A 201 -8.64 -5.25 -2.68
C ALA A 201 -9.06 -6.14 -1.50
N PHE A 202 -8.07 -6.80 -0.89
CA PHE A 202 -8.23 -7.67 0.28
C PHE A 202 -7.69 -6.95 1.51
N LEU A 203 -8.60 -6.50 2.41
CA LEU A 203 -8.31 -5.72 3.61
C LEU A 203 -8.83 -6.40 4.88
N THR A 204 -8.98 -7.73 4.86
CA THR A 204 -9.40 -8.49 6.06
C THR A 204 -8.42 -8.22 7.20
N GLU A 205 -8.96 -7.85 8.37
CA GLU A 205 -8.19 -7.54 9.59
C GLU A 205 -7.19 -6.37 9.47
N VAL A 206 -7.28 -5.56 8.42
CA VAL A 206 -6.46 -4.36 8.25
C VAL A 206 -6.71 -3.34 9.37
N ASN A 207 -5.66 -2.64 9.79
CA ASN A 207 -5.79 -1.52 10.72
C ASN A 207 -5.70 -0.17 10.00
N LEU A 208 -6.85 0.48 9.82
CA LEU A 208 -7.03 1.79 9.19
C LEU A 208 -7.47 2.86 10.22
N MET A 209 -7.22 2.66 11.51
CA MET A 209 -7.64 3.59 12.55
C MET A 209 -7.08 5.00 12.27
N GLY A 210 -7.97 6.00 12.24
CA GLY A 210 -7.61 7.39 11.96
C GLY A 210 -7.05 7.67 10.57
N ALA A 211 -7.18 6.74 9.60
CA ALA A 211 -6.75 6.94 8.23
C ALA A 211 -7.68 7.92 7.48
N ASN A 212 -7.13 8.60 6.47
CA ASN A 212 -7.86 9.46 5.55
C ASN A 212 -8.19 8.68 4.27
N LEU A 213 -9.49 8.34 4.06
CA LEU A 213 -10.01 7.65 2.88
C LEU A 213 -10.99 8.53 2.09
N ARG A 214 -10.92 9.87 2.23
CA ARG A 214 -11.85 10.79 1.55
C ARG A 214 -11.88 10.54 0.05
N GLY A 215 -13.08 10.31 -0.50
CA GLY A 215 -13.28 10.09 -1.93
C GLY A 215 -12.60 8.83 -2.48
N ALA A 216 -12.11 7.93 -1.64
CA ALA A 216 -11.51 6.68 -2.10
C ALA A 216 -12.54 5.73 -2.73
N MET A 217 -12.08 4.92 -3.68
CA MET A 217 -12.88 3.89 -4.34
C MET A 217 -12.60 2.52 -3.71
N LEU A 218 -13.60 1.97 -2.99
CA LEU A 218 -13.53 0.68 -2.29
C LEU A 218 -14.64 -0.28 -2.78
N LYS A 219 -15.01 -0.19 -4.06
CA LYS A 219 -16.05 -1.04 -4.63
C LYS A 219 -15.65 -2.51 -4.54
N ASN A 220 -16.57 -3.37 -4.03
CA ASN A 220 -16.38 -4.81 -3.86
C ASN A 220 -15.15 -5.20 -3.02
N VAL A 221 -14.69 -4.31 -2.15
CA VAL A 221 -13.55 -4.57 -1.24
C VAL A 221 -13.94 -5.59 -0.17
N LYS A 222 -12.94 -6.35 0.32
CA LYS A 222 -13.10 -7.28 1.46
C LYS A 222 -12.48 -6.66 2.72
N LEU A 223 -13.33 -6.27 3.68
CA LEU A 223 -12.98 -5.54 4.91
C LEU A 223 -13.44 -6.31 6.17
N GLU A 224 -13.57 -7.62 6.09
CA GLU A 224 -13.99 -8.44 7.24
C GLU A 224 -13.08 -8.16 8.45
N ARG A 225 -13.67 -7.85 9.60
CA ARG A 225 -13.00 -7.55 10.87
C ARG A 225 -11.97 -6.40 10.81
N ALA A 226 -12.03 -5.55 9.78
CA ALA A 226 -11.16 -4.40 9.65
C ALA A 226 -11.45 -3.34 10.72
N MET A 227 -10.40 -2.59 11.12
CA MET A 227 -10.48 -1.51 12.11
C MET A 227 -10.39 -0.15 11.39
N LEU A 228 -11.52 0.56 11.30
CA LEU A 228 -11.66 1.89 10.70
C LEU A 228 -12.16 2.93 11.71
N SER A 229 -11.98 2.67 13.00
CA SER A 229 -12.38 3.62 14.05
C SER A 229 -11.72 4.98 13.81
N GLU A 230 -12.51 6.05 13.92
CA GLU A 230 -12.06 7.44 13.75
C GLU A 230 -11.50 7.78 12.35
N ALA A 231 -11.63 6.89 11.35
CA ALA A 231 -11.21 7.15 9.97
C ALA A 231 -12.15 8.17 9.27
N ASP A 232 -11.58 8.93 8.32
CA ASP A 232 -12.37 9.82 7.45
C ASP A 232 -12.64 9.12 6.10
N LEU A 233 -13.89 8.66 5.93
CA LEU A 233 -14.43 8.03 4.73
C LEU A 233 -15.45 8.94 4.02
N THR A 234 -15.36 10.26 4.20
CA THR A 234 -16.29 11.20 3.57
C THR A 234 -16.29 11.02 2.05
N GLY A 235 -17.48 10.81 1.46
CA GLY A 235 -17.65 10.61 0.02
C GLY A 235 -17.05 9.33 -0.55
N VAL A 236 -16.75 8.35 0.30
CA VAL A 236 -16.21 7.04 -0.10
C VAL A 236 -17.19 6.23 -0.95
N ASN A 237 -16.68 5.43 -1.88
CA ASN A 237 -17.48 4.44 -2.59
C ASN A 237 -17.20 3.02 -2.07
N LEU A 238 -18.08 2.49 -1.22
CA LEU A 238 -18.08 1.16 -0.62
C LEU A 238 -19.17 0.25 -1.23
N GLN A 239 -19.64 0.55 -2.43
CA GLN A 239 -20.69 -0.25 -3.09
C GLN A 239 -20.30 -1.73 -3.14
N GLY A 240 -21.18 -2.61 -2.63
CA GLY A 240 -20.96 -4.05 -2.63
C GLY A 240 -19.81 -4.51 -1.74
N ALA A 241 -19.28 -3.68 -0.85
CA ALA A 241 -18.21 -4.06 0.07
C ALA A 241 -18.65 -5.16 1.02
N VAL A 242 -17.75 -6.11 1.30
CA VAL A 242 -17.95 -7.20 2.27
C VAL A 242 -17.21 -6.84 3.55
N MET A 243 -17.96 -6.43 4.59
CA MET A 243 -17.39 -5.86 5.81
C MET A 243 -18.12 -6.32 7.10
N PRO A 244 -18.37 -7.64 7.25
CA PRO A 244 -18.93 -8.14 8.51
C PRO A 244 -17.93 -7.91 9.64
N ASP A 245 -18.46 -7.65 10.84
CA ASP A 245 -17.67 -7.39 12.06
C ASP A 245 -16.68 -6.22 11.94
N VAL A 246 -16.85 -5.32 10.96
CA VAL A 246 -16.03 -4.13 10.79
C VAL A 246 -16.24 -3.15 11.95
N ARG A 247 -15.17 -2.46 12.37
CA ARG A 247 -15.24 -1.42 13.39
C ARG A 247 -15.13 -0.05 12.73
N LEU A 248 -16.24 0.67 12.67
CA LEU A 248 -16.38 2.03 12.12
C LEU A 248 -16.72 3.06 13.19
N ASN A 249 -16.63 2.70 14.46
CA ASN A 249 -17.05 3.59 15.55
C ASN A 249 -16.34 4.94 15.46
N LYS A 250 -17.13 6.03 15.57
CA LYS A 250 -16.71 7.43 15.42
C LYS A 250 -16.16 7.80 14.02
N ALA A 251 -16.24 6.93 13.01
CA ALA A 251 -15.79 7.24 11.65
C ALA A 251 -16.68 8.31 10.99
N GLN A 252 -16.12 9.07 10.03
CA GLN A 252 -16.84 10.01 9.18
C GLN A 252 -17.13 9.36 7.84
N VAL A 253 -18.40 9.09 7.51
CA VAL A 253 -18.84 8.40 6.28
C VAL A 253 -19.92 9.19 5.56
N SER A 254 -19.99 10.51 5.84
CA SER A 254 -21.03 11.38 5.25
C SER A 254 -20.94 11.39 3.72
N GLY A 255 -22.11 11.26 3.06
CA GLY A 255 -22.23 11.22 1.61
C GLY A 255 -21.59 9.97 0.97
N GLY A 256 -21.20 8.97 1.76
CA GLY A 256 -20.62 7.72 1.25
C GLY A 256 -21.64 6.82 0.56
N ASN A 257 -21.21 6.05 -0.42
CA ASN A 257 -22.03 5.02 -1.06
C ASN A 257 -21.71 3.64 -0.49
N LEU A 258 -22.61 3.10 0.34
CA LEU A 258 -22.56 1.78 0.96
C LEU A 258 -23.69 0.87 0.42
N SER A 259 -24.26 1.18 -0.76
CA SER A 259 -25.34 0.35 -1.33
C SER A 259 -24.83 -1.08 -1.58
N PHE A 260 -25.70 -2.05 -1.30
CA PHE A 260 -25.37 -3.48 -1.39
C PHE A 260 -24.21 -3.94 -0.48
N ALA A 261 -23.76 -3.10 0.47
CA ALA A 261 -22.69 -3.49 1.39
C ALA A 261 -23.19 -4.49 2.44
N ARG A 262 -22.31 -5.42 2.84
CA ARG A 262 -22.60 -6.40 3.89
C ARG A 262 -21.95 -5.94 5.19
N LEU A 263 -22.75 -5.42 6.12
CA LEU A 263 -22.36 -4.78 7.38
C LEU A 263 -22.83 -5.60 8.61
N ASN A 264 -23.03 -6.89 8.43
CA ASN A 264 -23.51 -7.77 9.51
C ASN A 264 -22.61 -7.64 10.74
N ARG A 265 -23.18 -7.39 11.92
CA ARG A 265 -22.49 -7.20 13.19
C ARG A 265 -21.43 -6.07 13.18
N ALA A 266 -21.51 -5.13 12.25
CA ALA A 266 -20.63 -3.97 12.20
C ALA A 266 -20.82 -3.08 13.42
N ASP A 267 -19.73 -2.54 13.98
CA ASP A 267 -19.79 -1.48 14.98
C ASP A 267 -19.78 -0.11 14.29
N LEU A 268 -20.98 0.46 14.15
CA LEU A 268 -21.25 1.79 13.59
C LEU A 268 -21.53 2.82 14.69
N SER A 269 -21.25 2.50 15.95
CA SER A 269 -21.58 3.38 17.05
C SER A 269 -20.90 4.76 16.92
N ARG A 270 -21.66 5.84 17.08
CA ARG A 270 -21.21 7.23 16.92
C ARG A 270 -20.65 7.56 15.52
N THR A 271 -20.89 6.74 14.52
CA THR A 271 -20.48 7.00 13.13
C THR A 271 -21.35 8.10 12.52
N ASN A 272 -20.75 8.97 11.73
CA ASN A 272 -21.48 9.97 10.94
C ASN A 272 -21.76 9.41 9.54
N LEU A 273 -23.00 8.97 9.29
CA LEU A 273 -23.53 8.45 8.02
C LEU A 273 -24.53 9.43 7.38
N ARG A 274 -24.42 10.72 7.72
CA ARG A 274 -25.29 11.74 7.15
C ARG A 274 -25.28 11.69 5.62
N GLU A 275 -26.49 11.67 5.01
CA GLU A 275 -26.68 11.64 3.55
C GLU A 275 -25.99 10.45 2.85
N ALA A 276 -25.59 9.41 3.58
CA ALA A 276 -25.00 8.21 3.00
C ALA A 276 -26.05 7.34 2.30
N ASN A 277 -25.65 6.63 1.26
CA ASN A 277 -26.49 5.65 0.58
C ASN A 277 -26.21 4.23 1.13
N LEU A 278 -27.16 3.70 1.89
CA LEU A 278 -27.15 2.32 2.44
C LEU A 278 -28.29 1.48 1.82
N SER A 279 -28.80 1.87 0.63
CA SER A 279 -29.85 1.09 -0.01
C SER A 279 -29.42 -0.37 -0.24
N ASP A 280 -30.33 -1.30 -0.05
CA ASP A 280 -30.10 -2.73 -0.27
C ASP A 280 -28.93 -3.31 0.54
N SER A 281 -28.47 -2.62 1.61
CA SER A 281 -27.39 -3.08 2.47
C SER A 281 -27.87 -4.07 3.54
N ASP A 282 -26.96 -4.91 4.02
CA ASP A 282 -27.23 -5.87 5.09
C ASP A 282 -26.57 -5.39 6.40
N LEU A 283 -27.40 -4.95 7.33
CA LEU A 283 -27.06 -4.41 8.64
C LEU A 283 -27.52 -5.32 9.79
N ILE A 284 -27.73 -6.62 9.51
CA ILE A 284 -28.17 -7.58 10.52
C ILE A 284 -27.26 -7.53 11.74
N GLU A 285 -27.84 -7.36 12.93
CA GLU A 285 -27.14 -7.31 14.21
C GLU A 285 -26.08 -6.20 14.30
N ALA A 286 -26.14 -5.17 13.43
CA ALA A 286 -25.22 -4.03 13.50
C ALA A 286 -25.49 -3.14 14.71
N TYR A 287 -24.43 -2.53 15.28
CA TYR A 287 -24.48 -1.60 16.39
C TYR A 287 -24.51 -0.16 15.87
N LEU A 288 -25.67 0.49 15.96
CA LEU A 288 -25.90 1.87 15.45
C LEU A 288 -26.13 2.88 16.59
N ALA A 289 -25.75 2.56 17.82
CA ALA A 289 -25.93 3.46 18.94
C ALA A 289 -25.30 4.84 18.69
N ARG A 290 -26.10 5.91 18.82
CA ARG A 290 -25.66 7.30 18.58
C ARG A 290 -25.15 7.58 17.16
N THR A 291 -25.45 6.74 16.18
CA THR A 291 -25.12 6.95 14.78
C THR A 291 -25.96 8.09 14.20
N ASN A 292 -25.36 8.94 13.38
CA ASN A 292 -26.06 9.98 12.64
C ASN A 292 -26.40 9.49 11.22
N LEU A 293 -27.66 9.14 10.97
CA LEU A 293 -28.21 8.73 9.68
C LEU A 293 -29.12 9.81 9.07
N MET A 294 -28.95 11.07 9.48
CA MET A 294 -29.80 12.16 8.97
C MET A 294 -29.71 12.24 7.44
N GLY A 295 -30.87 12.16 6.77
CA GLY A 295 -30.97 12.20 5.31
C GLY A 295 -30.36 10.98 4.58
N ALA A 296 -29.98 9.92 5.29
CA ALA A 296 -29.45 8.71 4.66
C ALA A 296 -30.52 7.93 3.91
N ASN A 297 -30.13 7.24 2.84
CA ASN A 297 -30.99 6.32 2.12
C ASN A 297 -30.76 4.89 2.61
N LEU A 298 -31.74 4.33 3.32
CA LEU A 298 -31.78 2.95 3.80
C LEU A 298 -32.87 2.13 3.10
N SER A 299 -33.33 2.56 1.90
CA SER A 299 -34.38 1.80 1.18
C SER A 299 -33.94 0.35 0.97
N ASN A 300 -34.86 -0.57 1.27
CA ASN A 300 -34.66 -2.03 1.21
C ASN A 300 -33.49 -2.55 2.10
N ALA A 301 -32.92 -1.75 3.00
CA ALA A 301 -31.85 -2.22 3.90
C ALA A 301 -32.39 -3.23 4.92
N ASN A 302 -31.58 -4.20 5.31
CA ASN A 302 -31.93 -5.19 6.32
C ASN A 302 -31.31 -4.82 7.67
N LEU A 303 -32.15 -4.32 8.58
CA LEU A 303 -31.76 -3.92 9.94
C LEU A 303 -32.18 -4.96 10.99
N THR A 304 -32.49 -6.20 10.61
CA THR A 304 -32.94 -7.24 11.54
C THR A 304 -32.00 -7.34 12.74
N ARG A 305 -32.56 -7.23 13.95
CA ARG A 305 -31.83 -7.23 15.23
C ARG A 305 -30.73 -6.14 15.37
N ALA A 306 -30.73 -5.14 14.51
CA ALA A 306 -29.80 -4.03 14.67
C ALA A 306 -30.12 -3.21 15.93
N GLU A 307 -29.11 -2.69 16.60
CA GLU A 307 -29.24 -1.85 17.78
C GLU A 307 -29.30 -0.39 17.35
N LEU A 308 -30.47 0.25 17.48
CA LEU A 308 -30.77 1.61 17.02
C LEU A 308 -30.90 2.63 18.17
N SER A 309 -30.42 2.32 19.37
CA SER A 309 -30.59 3.24 20.49
C SER A 309 -29.92 4.59 20.24
N THR A 310 -30.69 5.65 20.43
CA THR A 310 -30.24 7.02 20.22
C THR A 310 -29.70 7.34 18.80
N THR A 311 -30.03 6.52 17.81
CA THR A 311 -29.72 6.77 16.38
C THR A 311 -30.53 7.94 15.87
N ASN A 312 -29.91 8.84 15.13
CA ASN A 312 -30.60 9.97 14.47
C ASN A 312 -31.03 9.55 13.04
N LEU A 313 -32.32 9.29 12.85
CA LEU A 313 -32.95 8.91 11.58
C LEU A 313 -33.70 10.06 10.91
N MET A 314 -33.52 11.34 11.34
CA MET A 314 -34.26 12.45 10.81
C MET A 314 -34.08 12.60 9.30
N GLY A 315 -35.19 12.49 8.55
CA GLY A 315 -35.19 12.58 7.08
C GLY A 315 -34.56 11.40 6.36
N ALA A 316 -34.27 10.30 7.07
CA ALA A 316 -33.80 9.08 6.42
C ALA A 316 -34.92 8.41 5.62
N ASN A 317 -34.58 7.85 4.45
CA ASN A 317 -35.49 7.04 3.65
C ASN A 317 -35.38 5.57 4.11
N LEU A 318 -36.48 5.04 4.70
CA LEU A 318 -36.57 3.68 5.20
C LEU A 318 -37.52 2.81 4.36
N GLN A 319 -38.00 3.28 3.21
CA GLN A 319 -38.98 2.57 2.38
C GLN A 319 -38.49 1.14 2.07
N GLY A 320 -39.30 0.14 2.39
CA GLY A 320 -38.96 -1.26 2.18
C GLY A 320 -37.89 -1.82 3.13
N ALA A 321 -37.37 -1.03 4.06
CA ALA A 321 -36.37 -1.52 5.01
C ALA A 321 -36.97 -2.53 5.99
N THR A 322 -36.23 -3.61 6.29
CA THR A 322 -36.58 -4.53 7.37
C THR A 322 -36.06 -3.99 8.69
N MET A 323 -36.98 -3.66 9.59
CA MET A 323 -36.67 -3.06 10.90
C MET A 323 -36.12 -4.11 11.90
N PRO A 324 -35.56 -3.70 13.04
CA PRO A 324 -34.97 -4.63 14.02
C PRO A 324 -35.92 -5.73 14.52
N ASP A 325 -37.21 -5.47 14.56
CA ASP A 325 -38.25 -6.44 14.94
C ASP A 325 -38.68 -7.38 13.79
N GLY A 326 -38.10 -7.25 12.62
CA GLY A 326 -38.39 -8.03 11.40
C GLY A 326 -39.56 -7.48 10.57
N ARG A 327 -40.18 -6.36 10.92
CA ARG A 327 -41.25 -5.72 10.14
C ARG A 327 -40.64 -4.91 8.99
N ILE A 328 -41.37 -4.84 7.87
CA ILE A 328 -41.00 -3.98 6.74
C ILE A 328 -41.56 -2.59 6.98
N HIS A 329 -40.74 -1.58 6.81
CA HIS A 329 -41.15 -0.16 6.86
C HIS A 329 -41.78 0.22 5.52
N GLU A 330 -43.04 0.68 5.54
CA GLU A 330 -43.82 1.09 4.36
C GLU A 330 -43.33 2.42 3.75
#